data_06721194cc9006ff7b13c593a33887b7
#
_entry.id   06721194cc9006ff7b13c593a33887b7
#
_cell.length_a   1.000
_cell.length_b   1.000
_cell.length_c   1.000
_cell.angle_alpha   90.00
_cell.angle_beta   90.00
_cell.angle_gamma   90.00
#
_symmetry.space_group_name_H-M   'P 1'
#
loop_
_entity.id
_entity.type
_entity.pdbx_description
1 polymer ?
#
loop_
_entity_poly.entity_id
_entity_poly.type
_entity_poly.pdbx_seq_one_letter_code
_entity_poly.pdbx_strand_id
1 'polypeptide(L)'
;MPERWWVGAVASVVAGAAVAAGAVLATSGSARAVKPAVVPPSQAAEESVRALWRTKPVEQVFPASLTLGGQYVRLGVGGAAGCDVLPKGFVSELAADAPGTSCVRVLRATYTDVTQTVFATVGVVVVGGDSVARDKVWRQWSPDADSKRPELMPDVLPVPGTVAAHFADNQRVVWNSQASNDGSYLVYAVSGFADGRAGSTDAQLRAESGKALVADSPPVQAASGLSDLFATEFANPEKGQ
;
A
#
# COMPACT_ATOMS: atom_id res chain seq x y z
N MET A 1 53.33 23.48 3.20
CA MET A 1 53.45 22.04 3.57
C MET A 1 52.20 21.36 3.04
N PRO A 2 52.30 20.44 2.09
CA PRO A 2 51.12 19.83 1.45
C PRO A 2 50.80 18.49 2.12
N GLU A 3 49.56 18.30 2.56
CA GLU A 3 49.09 17.01 3.02
C GLU A 3 48.46 16.19 1.91
N ARG A 4 48.90 14.97 1.83
CA ARG A 4 48.72 13.98 0.77
C ARG A 4 47.36 13.28 0.92
N TRP A 5 46.59 13.30 -0.15
CA TRP A 5 45.37 12.51 -0.32
C TRP A 5 45.70 11.04 -0.60
N TRP A 6 45.21 10.13 0.19
CA TRP A 6 45.22 8.70 -0.09
C TRP A 6 43.92 8.29 -0.75
N VAL A 7 44.00 7.88 -2.00
CA VAL A 7 42.92 7.25 -2.73
C VAL A 7 43.07 5.74 -2.50
N GLY A 8 42.17 5.17 -1.72
CA GLY A 8 42.03 3.72 -1.53
C GLY A 8 41.07 3.15 -2.53
N ALA A 9 41.54 2.45 -3.55
CA ALA A 9 40.75 1.66 -4.47
C ALA A 9 40.39 0.33 -3.80
N VAL A 10 39.10 0.07 -3.58
CA VAL A 10 38.59 -1.23 -3.12
C VAL A 10 38.15 -2.00 -4.37
N ALA A 11 38.90 -3.02 -4.74
CA ALA A 11 38.55 -3.97 -5.78
C ALA A 11 37.61 -5.05 -5.18
N SER A 12 36.37 -5.10 -5.61
CA SER A 12 35.44 -6.15 -5.25
C SER A 12 35.62 -7.35 -6.16
N VAL A 13 36.08 -8.46 -5.61
CA VAL A 13 36.16 -9.77 -6.30
C VAL A 13 34.79 -10.44 -6.20
N VAL A 14 34.12 -10.61 -7.33
CA VAL A 14 32.91 -11.44 -7.44
C VAL A 14 33.34 -12.88 -7.65
N ALA A 15 33.18 -13.73 -6.61
CA ALA A 15 33.38 -15.16 -6.73
C ALA A 15 32.10 -15.81 -7.27
N GLY A 16 32.16 -16.31 -8.50
CA GLY A 16 31.09 -17.08 -9.11
C GLY A 16 31.07 -18.51 -8.54
N ALA A 17 29.93 -18.94 -8.01
CA ALA A 17 29.69 -20.33 -7.64
C ALA A 17 29.22 -21.13 -8.86
N ALA A 18 30.07 -22.07 -9.32
CA ALA A 18 29.71 -23.06 -10.34
C ALA A 18 28.91 -24.20 -9.67
N VAL A 19 27.68 -24.41 -10.11
CA VAL A 19 26.87 -25.58 -9.71
C VAL A 19 27.14 -26.72 -10.68
N ALA A 20 27.66 -27.83 -10.15
CA ALA A 20 27.95 -29.07 -10.89
C ALA A 20 26.66 -29.73 -11.40
N ALA A 21 26.63 -30.03 -12.68
CA ALA A 21 25.58 -30.81 -13.31
C ALA A 21 25.80 -32.32 -13.06
N GLY A 22 24.87 -32.95 -12.34
CA GLY A 22 24.81 -34.41 -12.25
C GLY A 22 24.09 -34.99 -13.47
N ALA A 23 24.78 -35.83 -14.25
CA ALA A 23 24.21 -36.57 -15.36
C ALA A 23 23.47 -37.81 -14.86
N VAL A 24 22.16 -37.89 -15.12
CA VAL A 24 21.37 -39.13 -15.00
C VAL A 24 21.10 -39.64 -16.41
N LEU A 25 21.52 -40.86 -16.68
CA LEU A 25 21.38 -41.53 -17.97
C LEU A 25 19.93 -41.89 -18.28
N ALA A 26 19.52 -41.55 -19.47
CA ALA A 26 18.19 -41.64 -20.03
C ALA A 26 17.79 -43.09 -20.39
N THR A 27 16.49 -43.37 -20.21
CA THR A 27 15.75 -44.32 -21.04
C THR A 27 14.82 -43.54 -21.97
N SER A 28 14.87 -43.92 -23.23
CA SER A 28 14.26 -43.25 -24.38
C SER A 28 12.75 -43.06 -24.27
N GLY A 29 12.38 -41.81 -24.12
CA GLY A 29 11.08 -41.27 -24.39
C GLY A 29 11.28 -39.77 -24.65
N SER A 30 10.97 -39.27 -25.87
CA SER A 30 11.21 -37.90 -26.29
C SER A 30 10.34 -36.91 -25.51
N ALA A 31 10.61 -36.72 -24.25
CA ALA A 31 10.11 -35.60 -23.50
C ALA A 31 10.98 -34.40 -23.84
N ARG A 32 10.40 -33.47 -24.63
CA ARG A 32 10.98 -32.18 -24.93
C ARG A 32 11.21 -31.47 -23.61
N ALA A 33 12.46 -31.38 -23.18
CA ALA A 33 12.81 -30.63 -21.97
C ALA A 33 12.41 -29.16 -22.18
N VAL A 34 11.35 -28.75 -21.51
CA VAL A 34 10.96 -27.34 -21.44
C VAL A 34 12.07 -26.65 -20.61
N LYS A 35 12.93 -25.93 -21.29
CA LYS A 35 13.94 -25.09 -20.65
C LYS A 35 13.20 -24.12 -19.75
N PRO A 36 13.48 -24.05 -18.43
CA PRO A 36 12.85 -23.05 -17.57
C PRO A 36 13.12 -21.66 -18.17
N ALA A 37 12.08 -20.92 -18.43
CA ALA A 37 12.21 -19.56 -18.91
C ALA A 37 12.97 -18.76 -17.85
N VAL A 38 14.10 -18.18 -18.22
CA VAL A 38 14.84 -17.24 -17.35
C VAL A 38 14.00 -15.98 -17.29
N VAL A 39 13.31 -15.77 -16.17
CA VAL A 39 12.55 -14.54 -15.92
C VAL A 39 13.54 -13.38 -15.78
N PRO A 40 13.39 -12.29 -16.54
CA PRO A 40 14.24 -11.11 -16.37
C PRO A 40 14.17 -10.59 -14.93
N PRO A 41 15.27 -10.05 -14.37
CA PRO A 41 15.30 -9.54 -12.99
C PRO A 41 14.18 -8.54 -12.66
N SER A 42 13.79 -7.69 -13.61
CA SER A 42 12.68 -6.75 -13.48
C SER A 42 11.33 -7.44 -13.30
N GLN A 43 11.06 -8.52 -14.04
CA GLN A 43 9.83 -9.29 -13.92
C GLN A 43 9.79 -10.10 -12.62
N ALA A 44 10.91 -10.61 -12.15
CA ALA A 44 11.00 -11.30 -10.86
C ALA A 44 10.75 -10.35 -9.68
N ALA A 45 11.26 -9.11 -9.76
CA ALA A 45 10.99 -8.09 -8.76
C ALA A 45 9.50 -7.71 -8.74
N GLU A 46 8.88 -7.47 -9.90
CA GLU A 46 7.46 -7.20 -10.01
C GLU A 46 6.57 -8.34 -9.48
N GLU A 47 6.95 -9.59 -9.76
CA GLU A 47 6.22 -10.75 -9.27
C GLU A 47 6.36 -10.91 -7.75
N SER A 48 7.52 -10.55 -7.19
CA SER A 48 7.76 -10.51 -5.75
C SER A 48 6.88 -9.46 -5.07
N VAL A 49 6.74 -8.26 -5.64
CA VAL A 49 5.81 -7.22 -5.15
C VAL A 49 4.38 -7.74 -5.13
N ARG A 50 3.93 -8.35 -6.22
CA ARG A 50 2.57 -8.89 -6.34
C ARG A 50 2.28 -10.01 -5.34
N ALA A 51 3.31 -10.70 -4.88
CA ALA A 51 3.20 -11.80 -3.93
C ALA A 51 3.31 -11.36 -2.46
N LEU A 52 3.63 -10.09 -2.16
CA LEU A 52 3.87 -9.59 -0.81
C LEU A 52 2.76 -9.98 0.18
N TRP A 53 1.51 -9.82 -0.21
CA TRP A 53 0.36 -10.15 0.62
C TRP A 53 0.19 -11.66 0.91
N ARG A 54 0.86 -12.53 0.12
CA ARG A 54 0.84 -13.99 0.32
C ARG A 54 2.02 -14.48 1.13
N THR A 55 3.15 -13.76 1.06
CA THR A 55 4.43 -14.19 1.60
C THR A 55 4.79 -13.52 2.92
N LYS A 56 4.25 -12.33 3.19
CA LYS A 56 4.48 -11.59 4.44
C LYS A 56 3.24 -11.61 5.33
N PRO A 57 3.38 -11.85 6.63
CA PRO A 57 2.31 -11.58 7.61
C PRO A 57 1.85 -10.13 7.52
N VAL A 58 0.57 -9.87 7.79
CA VAL A 58 -0.01 -8.51 7.68
C VAL A 58 0.73 -7.51 8.57
N GLU A 59 1.24 -7.96 9.71
CA GLU A 59 2.04 -7.16 10.65
C GLU A 59 3.37 -6.68 10.05
N GLN A 60 3.91 -7.41 9.07
CA GLN A 60 5.13 -7.01 8.35
C GLN A 60 4.83 -6.11 7.16
N VAL A 61 3.61 -6.17 6.63
CA VAL A 61 3.14 -5.23 5.59
C VAL A 61 2.95 -3.83 6.17
N PHE A 62 2.50 -3.75 7.42
CA PHE A 62 2.24 -2.49 8.11
C PHE A 62 3.26 -2.31 9.25
N PRO A 63 4.28 -1.45 9.12
CA PRO A 63 5.27 -1.21 10.16
C PRO A 63 4.66 -0.75 11.49
N ALA A 64 5.29 -1.10 12.62
CA ALA A 64 4.80 -0.74 13.94
C ALA A 64 4.83 0.78 14.21
N SER A 65 5.75 1.50 13.54
CA SER A 65 5.84 2.96 13.60
C SER A 65 6.26 3.53 12.25
N LEU A 66 5.80 4.75 11.97
CA LEU A 66 6.07 5.48 10.74
C LEU A 66 6.44 6.93 11.07
N THR A 67 7.32 7.53 10.27
CA THR A 67 7.65 8.95 10.35
C THR A 67 7.14 9.65 9.09
N LEU A 68 6.18 10.56 9.26
CA LEU A 68 5.54 11.25 8.16
C LEU A 68 5.07 12.63 8.62
N GLY A 69 5.92 13.66 8.52
CA GLY A 69 5.61 14.98 9.08
C GLY A 69 5.38 14.99 10.60
N GLY A 70 5.30 13.82 11.20
CA GLY A 70 5.11 13.44 12.59
C GLY A 70 5.31 11.94 12.73
N GLN A 71 5.24 11.44 13.93
CA GLN A 71 5.35 10.01 14.19
C GLN A 71 3.96 9.39 14.33
N TYR A 72 3.74 8.27 13.63
CA TYR A 72 2.55 7.45 13.73
C TYR A 72 2.89 6.09 14.32
N VAL A 73 2.01 5.57 15.16
CA VAL A 73 2.13 4.26 15.80
C VAL A 73 0.95 3.39 15.37
N ARG A 74 1.25 2.16 14.96
CA ARG A 74 0.23 1.19 14.63
C ARG A 74 -0.45 0.67 15.89
N LEU A 75 -1.77 0.80 15.97
CA LEU A 75 -2.58 0.26 17.04
C LEU A 75 -2.93 -1.21 16.84
N GLY A 76 -3.11 -1.61 15.58
CA GLY A 76 -3.36 -3.00 15.24
C GLY A 76 -3.55 -3.22 13.75
N VAL A 77 -3.64 -4.50 13.38
CA VAL A 77 -3.90 -4.95 12.01
C VAL A 77 -5.18 -5.77 11.96
N GLY A 78 -5.91 -5.66 10.86
CA GLY A 78 -6.96 -6.60 10.51
C GLY A 78 -6.36 -7.80 9.80
N GLY A 79 -6.90 -8.99 10.05
CA GLY A 79 -6.61 -10.15 9.23
C GLY A 79 -6.91 -9.85 7.75
N ALA A 80 -6.32 -10.62 6.82
CA ALA A 80 -6.62 -10.48 5.41
C ALA A 80 -8.11 -10.71 5.15
N ALA A 81 -8.83 -9.65 4.78
CA ALA A 81 -10.28 -9.64 4.58
C ALA A 81 -10.65 -9.83 3.10
N GLY A 82 -11.89 -10.20 2.85
CA GLY A 82 -12.50 -10.13 1.52
C GLY A 82 -12.74 -8.67 1.09
N CYS A 83 -13.23 -8.48 -0.12
CA CYS A 83 -13.53 -7.15 -0.67
C CYS A 83 -14.87 -6.57 -0.17
N ASP A 84 -15.60 -7.34 0.60
CA ASP A 84 -16.84 -6.96 1.30
C ASP A 84 -16.64 -5.91 2.40
N VAL A 85 -15.37 -5.70 2.82
CA VAL A 85 -14.98 -4.60 3.74
C VAL A 85 -14.85 -3.25 3.04
N LEU A 86 -15.01 -3.20 1.73
CA LEU A 86 -15.05 -1.98 0.93
C LEU A 86 -16.49 -1.62 0.57
N PRO A 87 -16.83 -0.32 0.45
CA PRO A 87 -18.11 0.07 -0.10
C PRO A 87 -18.32 -0.52 -1.49
N LYS A 88 -19.56 -0.93 -1.80
CA LYS A 88 -19.89 -1.47 -3.13
C LYS A 88 -19.54 -0.47 -4.25
N GLY A 89 -19.72 0.82 -3.99
CA GLY A 89 -19.35 1.89 -4.90
C GLY A 89 -17.87 1.87 -5.24
N PHE A 90 -16.98 1.69 -4.24
CA PHE A 90 -15.54 1.60 -4.44
C PHE A 90 -15.15 0.45 -5.38
N VAL A 91 -15.70 -0.74 -5.14
CA VAL A 91 -15.40 -1.92 -5.99
C VAL A 91 -15.94 -1.73 -7.41
N SER A 92 -17.11 -1.10 -7.54
CA SER A 92 -17.72 -0.81 -8.85
C SER A 92 -16.91 0.23 -9.63
N GLU A 93 -16.40 1.26 -8.95
CA GLU A 93 -15.53 2.29 -9.56
C GLU A 93 -14.23 1.69 -10.06
N LEU A 94 -13.57 0.85 -9.23
CA LEU A 94 -12.35 0.15 -9.64
C LEU A 94 -12.57 -0.66 -10.93
N ALA A 95 -13.70 -1.36 -11.03
CA ALA A 95 -14.03 -2.13 -12.22
C ALA A 95 -14.42 -1.27 -13.44
N ALA A 96 -15.00 -0.09 -13.21
CA ALA A 96 -15.37 0.86 -14.26
C ALA A 96 -14.15 1.58 -14.82
N ASP A 97 -13.26 2.08 -13.96
CA ASP A 97 -12.04 2.77 -14.36
C ASP A 97 -11.04 1.84 -15.03
N ALA A 98 -10.95 0.61 -14.54
CA ALA A 98 -10.02 -0.37 -15.07
C ALA A 98 -10.72 -1.70 -15.42
N PRO A 99 -11.45 -1.77 -16.53
CA PRO A 99 -12.13 -2.99 -16.97
C PRO A 99 -11.16 -4.17 -17.09
N GLY A 100 -11.58 -5.31 -16.52
CA GLY A 100 -10.75 -6.52 -16.42
C GLY A 100 -9.97 -6.65 -15.12
N THR A 101 -10.07 -5.66 -14.22
CA THR A 101 -9.57 -5.78 -12.85
C THR A 101 -10.65 -6.21 -11.88
N SER A 102 -10.20 -6.65 -10.71
CA SER A 102 -11.08 -7.01 -9.60
C SER A 102 -10.34 -6.81 -8.29
N CYS A 103 -11.07 -6.54 -7.22
CA CYS A 103 -10.52 -6.65 -5.88
C CYS A 103 -10.35 -8.14 -5.54
N VAL A 104 -9.15 -8.54 -5.12
CA VAL A 104 -8.85 -9.92 -4.69
C VAL A 104 -8.91 -10.04 -3.17
N ARG A 105 -8.35 -9.05 -2.46
CA ARG A 105 -8.23 -9.05 -1.00
C ARG A 105 -7.92 -7.65 -0.49
N VAL A 106 -8.23 -7.43 0.79
CA VAL A 106 -7.90 -6.18 1.48
C VAL A 106 -7.10 -6.48 2.74
N LEU A 107 -5.96 -5.83 2.91
CA LEU A 107 -5.18 -5.80 4.14
C LEU A 107 -5.42 -4.46 4.82
N ARG A 108 -5.54 -4.41 6.15
CA ARG A 108 -5.83 -3.17 6.87
C ARG A 108 -5.03 -3.05 8.16
N ALA A 109 -4.67 -1.82 8.51
CA ALA A 109 -4.10 -1.46 9.80
C ALA A 109 -4.63 -0.10 10.26
N THR A 110 -4.74 0.09 11.57
CA THR A 110 -5.08 1.38 12.15
C THR A 110 -3.89 1.97 12.87
N TYR A 111 -3.62 3.23 12.59
CA TYR A 111 -2.57 4.05 13.15
C TYR A 111 -3.15 5.22 13.95
N THR A 112 -2.35 5.74 14.85
CA THR A 112 -2.58 7.03 15.52
C THR A 112 -1.29 7.84 15.50
N ASP A 113 -1.40 9.16 15.52
CA ASP A 113 -0.27 10.03 15.81
C ASP A 113 0.17 9.87 17.29
N VAL A 114 1.40 10.26 17.63
CA VAL A 114 1.91 10.13 19.01
C VAL A 114 1.14 10.92 20.05
N THR A 115 0.41 11.95 19.63
CA THR A 115 -0.45 12.75 20.51
C THR A 115 -1.85 12.17 20.65
N GLN A 116 -2.15 11.09 19.92
CA GLN A 116 -3.46 10.41 19.90
C GLN A 116 -4.62 11.36 19.57
N THR A 117 -4.40 12.28 18.65
CA THR A 117 -5.42 13.24 18.20
C THR A 117 -6.15 12.80 16.93
N VAL A 118 -5.51 11.89 16.16
CA VAL A 118 -6.03 11.38 14.90
C VAL A 118 -5.94 9.86 14.86
N PHE A 119 -6.99 9.21 14.39
CA PHE A 119 -6.96 7.82 13.93
C PHE A 119 -6.98 7.77 12.41
N ALA A 120 -6.22 6.83 11.85
CA ALA A 120 -6.22 6.57 10.42
C ALA A 120 -6.20 5.05 10.16
N THR A 121 -7.18 4.56 9.42
CA THR A 121 -7.16 3.20 8.86
C THR A 121 -6.52 3.25 7.48
N VAL A 122 -5.40 2.55 7.33
CA VAL A 122 -4.75 2.31 6.04
C VAL A 122 -5.20 0.96 5.52
N GLY A 123 -5.59 0.91 4.26
CA GLY A 123 -5.95 -0.32 3.58
C GLY A 123 -5.17 -0.50 2.28
N VAL A 124 -4.79 -1.73 2.01
CA VAL A 124 -4.12 -2.15 0.78
C VAL A 124 -5.03 -3.13 0.07
N VAL A 125 -5.60 -2.69 -1.04
CA VAL A 125 -6.43 -3.51 -1.93
C VAL A 125 -5.52 -4.22 -2.92
N VAL A 126 -5.55 -5.53 -2.91
CA VAL A 126 -4.86 -6.35 -3.91
C VAL A 126 -5.71 -6.39 -5.16
N VAL A 127 -5.17 -5.90 -6.26
CA VAL A 127 -5.87 -5.81 -7.55
C VAL A 127 -5.53 -7.02 -8.41
N GLY A 128 -6.56 -7.77 -8.79
CA GLY A 128 -6.50 -8.86 -9.77
C GLY A 128 -6.67 -8.35 -11.19
N GLY A 129 -6.29 -9.18 -12.15
CA GLY A 129 -6.34 -8.87 -13.58
C GLY A 129 -4.98 -9.09 -14.24
N ASP A 130 -4.94 -9.00 -15.57
CA ASP A 130 -3.66 -9.03 -16.30
C ASP A 130 -2.90 -7.69 -16.17
N SER A 131 -1.69 -7.63 -16.69
CA SER A 131 -0.85 -6.43 -16.58
C SER A 131 -1.45 -5.22 -17.30
N VAL A 132 -2.17 -5.43 -18.42
CA VAL A 132 -2.80 -4.36 -19.19
C VAL A 132 -3.97 -3.74 -18.42
N ALA A 133 -4.78 -4.59 -17.79
CA ALA A 133 -5.89 -4.13 -16.96
C ALA A 133 -5.38 -3.36 -15.71
N ARG A 134 -4.35 -3.88 -15.03
CA ARG A 134 -3.74 -3.20 -13.86
C ARG A 134 -3.06 -1.87 -14.22
N ASP A 135 -2.41 -1.77 -15.38
CA ASP A 135 -1.83 -0.50 -15.85
C ASP A 135 -2.90 0.61 -15.98
N LYS A 136 -4.15 0.23 -16.30
CA LYS A 136 -5.26 1.19 -16.28
C LYS A 136 -5.57 1.70 -14.87
N VAL A 137 -5.47 0.87 -13.84
CA VAL A 137 -5.66 1.33 -12.45
C VAL A 137 -4.67 2.45 -12.14
N TRP A 138 -3.39 2.26 -12.45
CA TRP A 138 -2.39 3.29 -12.28
C TRP A 138 -2.70 4.59 -13.03
N ARG A 139 -3.19 4.48 -14.28
CA ARG A 139 -3.40 5.65 -15.14
C ARG A 139 -4.73 6.38 -14.91
N GLN A 140 -5.75 5.68 -14.48
CA GLN A 140 -7.13 6.19 -14.47
C GLN A 140 -7.65 6.44 -13.06
N TRP A 141 -7.16 5.69 -12.05
CA TRP A 141 -7.54 5.97 -10.67
C TRP A 141 -7.00 7.34 -10.23
N SER A 142 -7.92 8.26 -9.96
CA SER A 142 -7.58 9.65 -9.62
C SER A 142 -7.85 9.93 -8.16
N PRO A 143 -6.81 9.97 -7.30
CA PRO A 143 -6.99 10.22 -5.87
C PRO A 143 -7.70 11.55 -5.59
N ASP A 144 -7.41 12.59 -6.37
CA ASP A 144 -8.04 13.91 -6.19
C ASP A 144 -9.53 13.94 -6.54
N ALA A 145 -9.96 13.14 -7.51
CA ALA A 145 -11.36 13.03 -7.88
C ALA A 145 -12.11 12.14 -6.89
N ASP A 146 -11.54 10.99 -6.54
CA ASP A 146 -12.21 9.96 -5.75
C ASP A 146 -12.28 10.32 -4.27
N SER A 147 -11.24 10.95 -3.70
CA SER A 147 -11.25 11.41 -2.30
C SER A 147 -12.35 12.44 -1.99
N LYS A 148 -12.91 13.08 -3.01
CA LYS A 148 -14.06 14.00 -2.89
C LYS A 148 -15.41 13.30 -2.94
N ARG A 149 -15.42 11.98 -3.11
CA ARG A 149 -16.62 11.14 -3.22
C ARG A 149 -16.82 10.36 -1.92
N PRO A 150 -17.62 10.89 -0.97
CA PRO A 150 -17.80 10.28 0.34
C PRO A 150 -18.46 8.89 0.26
N GLU A 151 -19.21 8.61 -0.79
CA GLU A 151 -19.85 7.31 -1.01
C GLU A 151 -18.85 6.19 -1.36
N LEU A 152 -17.62 6.55 -1.75
CA LEU A 152 -16.54 5.62 -1.98
C LEU A 152 -15.64 5.42 -0.75
N MET A 153 -15.81 6.25 0.30
CA MET A 153 -14.95 6.25 1.48
C MET A 153 -14.99 4.88 2.19
N PRO A 154 -13.86 4.16 2.26
CA PRO A 154 -13.81 2.84 2.91
C PRO A 154 -14.13 2.90 4.40
N ASP A 155 -14.54 1.74 4.94
CA ASP A 155 -14.84 1.58 6.35
C ASP A 155 -13.56 1.56 7.19
N VAL A 156 -13.64 2.11 8.40
CA VAL A 156 -12.54 2.11 9.34
C VAL A 156 -12.35 0.72 9.97
N LEU A 157 -11.17 0.48 10.55
CA LEU A 157 -10.86 -0.71 11.32
C LEU A 157 -10.71 -0.34 12.80
N PRO A 158 -11.74 -0.53 13.65
CA PRO A 158 -11.58 -0.42 15.08
C PRO A 158 -10.63 -1.50 15.61
N VAL A 159 -9.82 -1.14 16.61
CA VAL A 159 -8.84 -2.05 17.23
C VAL A 159 -9.18 -2.28 18.69
N PRO A 160 -9.83 -3.38 19.05
CA PRO A 160 -10.21 -3.68 20.42
C PRO A 160 -9.02 -3.67 21.39
N GLY A 161 -9.24 -3.16 22.61
CA GLY A 161 -8.19 -3.06 23.63
C GLY A 161 -7.20 -1.91 23.43
N THR A 162 -7.42 -1.03 22.47
CA THR A 162 -6.62 0.18 22.21
C THR A 162 -7.47 1.44 22.29
N VAL A 163 -6.83 2.60 22.17
CA VAL A 163 -7.53 3.90 22.09
C VAL A 163 -8.46 4.00 20.89
N ALA A 164 -8.23 3.23 19.82
CA ALA A 164 -9.09 3.16 18.63
C ALA A 164 -10.17 2.06 18.71
N ALA A 165 -10.47 1.51 19.90
CA ALA A 165 -11.48 0.47 20.05
C ALA A 165 -12.89 0.91 19.59
N HIS A 166 -13.16 2.22 19.64
CA HIS A 166 -14.45 2.80 19.27
C HIS A 166 -14.35 3.68 18.00
N PHE A 167 -13.24 3.60 17.26
CA PHE A 167 -13.14 4.29 15.97
C PHE A 167 -14.17 3.71 14.99
N ALA A 168 -15.12 4.51 14.58
CA ALA A 168 -16.29 4.07 13.81
C ALA A 168 -16.49 4.93 12.55
N ASP A 169 -17.30 4.43 11.62
CA ASP A 169 -17.50 5.05 10.31
C ASP A 169 -18.11 6.45 10.38
N ASN A 170 -18.92 6.74 11.41
CA ASN A 170 -19.44 8.09 11.63
C ASN A 170 -18.38 9.10 12.07
N GLN A 171 -17.16 8.68 12.40
CA GLN A 171 -16.04 9.54 12.76
C GLN A 171 -15.10 9.81 11.58
N ARG A 172 -15.35 9.20 10.41
CA ARG A 172 -14.58 9.45 9.19
C ARG A 172 -14.72 10.91 8.78
N VAL A 173 -13.59 11.56 8.54
CA VAL A 173 -13.53 12.97 8.09
C VAL A 173 -13.13 13.06 6.63
N VAL A 174 -12.09 12.32 6.27
CA VAL A 174 -11.47 12.40 4.95
C VAL A 174 -10.83 11.06 4.61
N TRP A 175 -10.71 10.81 3.33
CA TRP A 175 -9.95 9.68 2.82
C TRP A 175 -9.12 10.11 1.60
N ASN A 176 -8.07 9.36 1.32
CA ASN A 176 -7.27 9.47 0.12
C ASN A 176 -6.88 8.08 -0.37
N SER A 177 -6.56 7.94 -1.65
CA SER A 177 -6.11 6.68 -2.22
C SER A 177 -5.09 6.89 -3.33
N GLN A 178 -4.17 5.94 -3.47
CA GLN A 178 -3.11 5.96 -4.45
C GLN A 178 -2.92 4.56 -5.04
N ALA A 179 -2.71 4.46 -6.34
CA ALA A 179 -2.36 3.19 -6.97
C ALA A 179 -0.84 2.99 -6.98
N SER A 180 -0.37 1.75 -6.80
CA SER A 180 1.04 1.40 -7.07
C SER A 180 1.35 1.55 -8.56
N ASN A 181 2.62 1.81 -8.90
CA ASN A 181 3.05 2.09 -10.27
C ASN A 181 2.71 0.99 -11.29
N ASP A 182 2.54 -0.24 -10.83
CA ASP A 182 2.15 -1.40 -11.66
C ASP A 182 0.65 -1.74 -11.56
N GLY A 183 -0.11 -0.94 -10.80
CA GLY A 183 -1.53 -1.13 -10.54
C GLY A 183 -1.88 -2.42 -9.79
N SER A 184 -0.91 -3.14 -9.22
CA SER A 184 -1.15 -4.36 -8.46
C SER A 184 -1.79 -4.10 -7.10
N TYR A 185 -1.61 -2.90 -6.58
CA TYR A 185 -2.15 -2.46 -5.30
C TYR A 185 -2.81 -1.10 -5.43
N LEU A 186 -3.94 -0.95 -4.76
CA LEU A 186 -4.57 0.33 -4.52
C LEU A 186 -4.56 0.57 -3.01
N VAL A 187 -3.82 1.58 -2.59
CA VAL A 187 -3.71 1.95 -1.18
C VAL A 187 -4.72 3.03 -0.89
N TYR A 188 -5.42 2.91 0.22
CA TYR A 188 -6.25 3.98 0.76
C TYR A 188 -5.91 4.28 2.21
N ALA A 189 -6.18 5.47 2.65
CA ALA A 189 -6.20 5.83 4.06
C ALA A 189 -7.45 6.65 4.37
N VAL A 190 -8.15 6.27 5.43
CA VAL A 190 -9.33 6.95 5.97
C VAL A 190 -8.99 7.45 7.35
N SER A 191 -9.23 8.72 7.63
CA SER A 191 -8.88 9.32 8.91
C SER A 191 -10.03 10.09 9.55
N GLY A 192 -9.93 10.26 10.86
CA GLY A 192 -10.85 11.01 11.68
C GLY A 192 -10.20 11.45 13.00
N PHE A 193 -10.89 12.29 13.76
CA PHE A 193 -10.42 12.73 15.06
C PHE A 193 -10.61 11.65 16.12
N ALA A 194 -9.62 11.52 17.00
CA ALA A 194 -9.59 10.49 18.05
C ALA A 194 -10.52 10.80 19.25
N ASP A 195 -11.05 12.02 19.35
CA ASP A 195 -11.95 12.43 20.44
C ASP A 195 -13.40 11.94 20.28
N GLY A 196 -13.68 11.16 19.25
CA GLY A 196 -14.99 10.55 19.02
C GLY A 196 -16.03 11.49 18.37
N ARG A 197 -15.64 12.71 18.02
CA ARG A 197 -16.57 13.62 17.29
C ARG A 197 -16.99 13.03 15.96
N ALA A 198 -18.24 13.27 15.58
CA ALA A 198 -18.70 12.89 14.24
C ALA A 198 -17.87 13.59 13.17
N GLY A 199 -17.50 12.84 12.14
CA GLY A 199 -16.76 13.37 11.00
C GLY A 199 -17.62 14.36 10.21
N SER A 200 -17.01 15.44 9.80
CA SER A 200 -17.55 16.28 8.73
C SER A 200 -16.91 15.78 7.43
N THR A 201 -17.70 15.65 6.37
CA THR A 201 -17.14 15.31 5.06
C THR A 201 -16.16 16.40 4.62
N ASP A 202 -15.18 16.06 3.80
CA ASP A 202 -14.22 17.01 3.24
C ASP A 202 -14.92 18.23 2.61
N ALA A 203 -16.08 18.04 1.97
CA ALA A 203 -16.89 19.11 1.43
C ALA A 203 -17.42 20.07 2.52
N GLN A 204 -17.84 19.56 3.68
CA GLN A 204 -18.30 20.36 4.81
C GLN A 204 -17.13 21.12 5.45
N LEU A 205 -15.98 20.47 5.64
CA LEU A 205 -14.78 21.14 6.15
C LEU A 205 -14.34 22.30 5.24
N ARG A 206 -14.39 22.09 3.91
CA ARG A 206 -14.06 23.16 2.94
C ARG A 206 -15.04 24.31 2.96
N ALA A 207 -16.31 24.04 3.17
CA ALA A 207 -17.34 25.08 3.26
C ALA A 207 -17.16 25.95 4.52
N GLU A 208 -16.73 25.34 5.63
CA GLU A 208 -16.61 26.00 6.93
C GLU A 208 -15.29 26.77 7.13
N SER A 209 -14.17 26.23 6.61
CA SER A 209 -12.82 26.67 7.00
C SER A 209 -12.00 27.31 5.88
N GLY A 210 -12.49 27.30 4.65
CA GLY A 210 -11.71 27.70 3.48
C GLY A 210 -10.64 26.68 3.11
N LYS A 211 -10.16 26.72 1.86
CA LYS A 211 -9.30 25.66 1.26
C LYS A 211 -7.96 25.45 1.98
N ALA A 212 -7.33 26.49 2.50
CA ALA A 212 -6.00 26.39 3.11
C ALA A 212 -6.05 25.69 4.48
N LEU A 213 -7.04 26.00 5.31
CA LEU A 213 -7.18 25.42 6.64
C LEU A 213 -7.55 23.93 6.60
N VAL A 214 -8.24 23.49 5.56
CA VAL A 214 -8.62 22.08 5.40
C VAL A 214 -7.42 21.21 5.03
N ALA A 215 -6.56 21.68 4.12
CA ALA A 215 -5.37 20.95 3.69
C ALA A 215 -4.39 20.69 4.85
N ASP A 216 -4.34 21.62 5.81
CA ASP A 216 -3.44 21.53 6.96
C ASP A 216 -4.06 20.80 8.17
N SER A 217 -5.33 20.36 8.08
CA SER A 217 -5.94 19.64 9.19
C SER A 217 -5.27 18.27 9.42
N PRO A 218 -5.05 17.86 10.69
CA PRO A 218 -4.39 16.61 10.99
C PRO A 218 -4.99 15.38 10.32
N PRO A 219 -6.32 15.20 10.22
CA PRO A 219 -6.88 14.06 9.47
C PRO A 219 -6.54 14.09 7.97
N VAL A 220 -6.53 15.26 7.33
CA VAL A 220 -6.17 15.36 5.90
C VAL A 220 -4.71 14.99 5.68
N GLN A 221 -3.80 15.50 6.51
CA GLN A 221 -2.39 15.15 6.45
C GLN A 221 -2.15 13.65 6.69
N ALA A 222 -2.87 13.06 7.66
CA ALA A 222 -2.78 11.64 7.94
C ALA A 222 -3.26 10.79 6.74
N ALA A 223 -4.43 11.10 6.18
CA ALA A 223 -4.97 10.33 5.06
C ALA A 223 -4.07 10.43 3.81
N SER A 224 -3.71 11.65 3.39
CA SER A 224 -2.87 11.85 2.21
C SER A 224 -1.49 11.23 2.40
N GLY A 225 -0.83 11.57 3.50
CA GLY A 225 0.54 11.13 3.72
C GLY A 225 0.67 9.62 3.90
N LEU A 226 -0.25 8.96 4.62
CA LEU A 226 -0.19 7.52 4.79
C LEU A 226 -0.50 6.78 3.47
N SER A 227 -1.47 7.23 2.68
CA SER A 227 -1.74 6.60 1.38
C SER A 227 -0.54 6.75 0.43
N ASP A 228 0.10 7.91 0.38
CA ASP A 228 1.27 8.18 -0.46
C ASP A 228 2.49 7.34 -0.03
N LEU A 229 2.74 7.27 1.28
CA LEU A 229 3.85 6.50 1.84
C LEU A 229 3.73 5.03 1.46
N PHE A 230 2.58 4.42 1.76
CA PHE A 230 2.38 3.00 1.47
C PHE A 230 2.36 2.71 -0.03
N ALA A 231 1.75 3.55 -0.86
CA ALA A 231 1.79 3.37 -2.31
C ALA A 231 3.24 3.41 -2.85
N THR A 232 4.09 4.28 -2.29
CA THR A 232 5.51 4.37 -2.65
C THR A 232 6.29 3.13 -2.19
N GLU A 233 6.02 2.62 -0.98
CA GLU A 233 6.67 1.39 -0.49
C GLU A 233 6.32 0.17 -1.34
N PHE A 234 5.07 0.04 -1.75
CA PHE A 234 4.63 -1.03 -2.66
C PHE A 234 5.18 -0.86 -4.08
N ALA A 235 5.52 0.35 -4.50
CA ALA A 235 6.19 0.59 -5.77
C ALA A 235 7.69 0.22 -5.75
N ASN A 236 8.33 0.21 -4.56
CA ASN A 236 9.78 0.02 -4.40
C ASN A 236 10.11 -0.92 -3.22
N PRO A 237 9.78 -2.21 -3.31
CA PRO A 237 9.92 -3.14 -2.20
C PRO A 237 11.37 -3.38 -1.73
N GLU A 238 12.36 -3.01 -2.55
CA GLU A 238 13.78 -3.15 -2.20
C GLU A 238 14.29 -2.10 -1.21
N LYS A 239 13.53 -1.02 -1.00
CA LYS A 239 13.92 0.07 -0.06
C LYS A 239 13.45 -0.15 1.38
N GLY A 240 12.59 -1.15 1.61
CA GLY A 240 12.01 -1.45 2.92
C GLY A 240 12.69 -2.62 3.66
N GLN A 241 13.92 -3.01 3.28
CA GLN A 241 14.71 -4.03 3.97
C GLN A 241 15.90 -3.40 4.69
#